data_d9a8fd70e11b9c3e53181cdbc6607825
#
_entry.id   d9a8fd70e11b9c3e53181cdbc6607825
#
_cell.length_a   1.000
_cell.length_b   1.000
_cell.length_c   1.000
_cell.angle_alpha   90.00
_cell.angle_beta   90.00
_cell.angle_gamma   90.00
#
_symmetry.space_group_name_H-M   'P 1'
#
loop_
_entity.id
_entity.type
_entity.pdbx_description
1 polymer ?
#
loop_
_entity_poly.entity_id
_entity_poly.type
_entity_poly.pdbx_seq_one_letter_code
_entity_poly.pdbx_strand_id
1 'polypeptide(L)'
;DVAGKESIPVQWTPPLHSYQQKTSSRVSVSEILTVHGDFIAVHPSHACRFGQSGLSCRYCGSSQDISLHPPFTPRDLVEAIQIVEQEKRCDVVCLSSGHVETADGGIERLEKWVSEIRKHLNVLIALDLVPPETNDWIDRTYAMGVDALYYDSDFFNPNDESGGELRSNFQKHKARQLEALEYAARIFPTGAVLSHLVIGFEPLAETRASIDLLIDRGVVPVLAYFPPYDGSDLRSRWTATPEAAQEIYAHLYERLVRTRINPHWVQQYDVVLTCLEGRFLSNESPRYHLKLKNFYETRFGRALRFGMARLRRHLRVREVPA
;
A
#
# COMPACT_ATOMS: atom_id res chain seq x y z
N ASP A 1 -8.36 -18.47 22.12
CA ASP A 1 -7.21 -19.13 22.80
C ASP A 1 -6.07 -19.26 21.83
N VAL A 2 -5.05 -18.45 22.02
CA VAL A 2 -3.80 -18.60 21.26
C VAL A 2 -2.92 -19.61 22.00
N ALA A 3 -2.73 -20.77 21.39
CA ALA A 3 -1.89 -21.87 21.91
C ALA A 3 -2.25 -22.39 23.33
N GLY A 4 -3.49 -22.23 23.77
CA GLY A 4 -4.02 -22.88 24.99
C GLY A 4 -3.47 -22.37 26.33
N LYS A 5 -2.86 -21.19 26.40
CA LYS A 5 -2.21 -20.72 27.62
C LYS A 5 -2.63 -19.34 28.13
N GLU A 6 -3.07 -18.43 27.30
CA GLU A 6 -3.50 -17.10 27.74
C GLU A 6 -4.72 -16.63 26.95
N SER A 7 -5.73 -16.09 27.64
CA SER A 7 -6.82 -15.41 26.97
C SER A 7 -6.46 -13.94 26.80
N ILE A 8 -6.45 -13.49 25.55
CA ILE A 8 -6.21 -12.09 25.20
C ILE A 8 -7.57 -11.42 25.04
N PRO A 9 -7.89 -10.37 25.80
CA PRO A 9 -9.12 -9.62 25.59
C PRO A 9 -9.05 -8.91 24.23
N VAL A 10 -10.07 -9.14 23.39
CA VAL A 10 -10.21 -8.48 22.10
C VAL A 10 -11.52 -7.70 22.08
N GLN A 11 -11.52 -6.55 21.44
CA GLN A 11 -12.71 -5.75 21.22
C GLN A 11 -13.12 -5.88 19.75
N TRP A 12 -14.35 -6.34 19.52
CA TRP A 12 -14.94 -6.32 18.19
C TRP A 12 -15.27 -4.88 17.77
N THR A 13 -14.77 -4.45 16.62
CA THR A 13 -15.16 -3.18 16.01
C THR A 13 -16.25 -3.46 14.98
N PRO A 14 -17.47 -2.96 15.17
CA PRO A 14 -18.54 -3.17 14.19
C PRO A 14 -18.22 -2.49 12.87
N PRO A 15 -18.77 -2.99 11.76
CA PRO A 15 -18.70 -2.28 10.48
C PRO A 15 -19.28 -0.88 10.59
N LEU A 16 -18.78 0.05 9.77
CA LEU A 16 -19.28 1.43 9.75
C LEU A 16 -20.76 1.45 9.32
N HIS A 17 -21.57 2.27 10.00
CA HIS A 17 -22.97 2.49 9.62
C HIS A 17 -23.07 3.12 8.21
N SER A 18 -22.09 3.96 7.84
CA SER A 18 -21.96 4.57 6.52
C SER A 18 -21.89 3.56 5.38
N TYR A 19 -21.45 2.33 5.60
CA TYR A 19 -21.42 1.28 4.58
C TYR A 19 -22.82 0.92 4.02
N GLN A 20 -23.86 1.12 4.80
CA GLN A 20 -25.25 0.87 4.37
C GLN A 20 -25.86 2.04 3.62
N GLN A 21 -25.23 3.21 3.65
CA GLN A 21 -25.68 4.38 2.93
C GLN A 21 -25.36 4.26 1.43
N LYS A 22 -26.08 5.02 0.63
CA LYS A 22 -25.93 5.02 -0.82
C LYS A 22 -25.60 6.42 -1.33
N THR A 23 -24.79 6.45 -2.38
CA THR A 23 -24.55 7.68 -3.14
C THR A 23 -25.81 8.17 -3.87
N SER A 24 -25.75 9.36 -4.43
CA SER A 24 -26.82 9.92 -5.28
C SER A 24 -27.15 9.02 -6.47
N SER A 25 -26.18 8.25 -6.97
CA SER A 25 -26.34 7.23 -8.02
C SER A 25 -26.89 5.89 -7.50
N ARG A 26 -27.22 5.81 -6.22
CA ARG A 26 -27.75 4.62 -5.51
C ARG A 26 -26.77 3.46 -5.39
N VAL A 27 -25.47 3.70 -5.52
CA VAL A 27 -24.41 2.71 -5.25
C VAL A 27 -24.12 2.70 -3.75
N SER A 28 -24.02 1.53 -3.13
CA SER A 28 -23.72 1.42 -1.69
C SER A 28 -22.27 1.81 -1.41
N VAL A 29 -22.02 2.49 -0.31
CA VAL A 29 -20.66 2.90 0.09
C VAL A 29 -19.73 1.70 0.20
N SER A 30 -20.21 0.56 0.73
CA SER A 30 -19.44 -0.69 0.82
C SER A 30 -19.06 -1.32 -0.53
N GLU A 31 -19.73 -0.94 -1.62
CA GLU A 31 -19.41 -1.38 -2.98
C GLU A 31 -18.35 -0.49 -3.64
N ILE A 32 -18.08 0.69 -3.06
CA ILE A 32 -17.15 1.69 -3.59
C ILE A 32 -15.80 1.63 -2.91
N LEU A 33 -15.82 1.50 -1.58
CA LEU A 33 -14.63 1.63 -0.76
C LEU A 33 -14.65 0.72 0.49
N THR A 34 -13.45 0.45 0.99
CA THR A 34 -13.26 -0.22 2.28
C THR A 34 -12.38 0.68 3.17
N VAL A 35 -12.74 0.75 4.47
CA VAL A 35 -11.99 1.54 5.45
C VAL A 35 -11.12 0.62 6.30
N HIS A 36 -9.83 0.85 6.28
CA HIS A 36 -8.84 0.15 7.07
C HIS A 36 -8.10 1.14 7.98
N GLY A 37 -8.29 1.05 9.30
CA GLY A 37 -7.68 2.03 10.19
C GLY A 37 -8.03 3.46 9.79
N ASP A 38 -7.05 4.27 9.42
CA ASP A 38 -7.19 5.67 9.01
C ASP A 38 -7.14 5.87 7.48
N PHE A 39 -7.13 4.78 6.69
CA PHE A 39 -7.13 4.89 5.24
C PHE A 39 -8.34 4.23 4.58
N ILE A 40 -8.65 4.71 3.40
CA ILE A 40 -9.67 4.19 2.51
C ILE A 40 -9.01 3.47 1.35
N ALA A 41 -9.34 2.19 1.16
CA ALA A 41 -8.94 1.43 -0.01
C ALA A 41 -10.05 1.46 -1.07
N VAL A 42 -9.67 1.70 -2.31
CA VAL A 42 -10.59 1.77 -3.45
C VAL A 42 -9.97 1.03 -4.63
N HIS A 43 -10.76 0.19 -5.27
CA HIS A 43 -10.41 -0.50 -6.50
C HIS A 43 -11.33 -0.02 -7.63
N PRO A 44 -10.99 1.07 -8.33
CA PRO A 44 -11.83 1.63 -9.40
C PRO A 44 -12.01 0.71 -10.60
N SER A 45 -11.17 -0.32 -10.68
CA SER A 45 -11.26 -1.37 -11.70
C SER A 45 -10.76 -2.67 -11.09
N HIS A 46 -11.63 -3.66 -10.99
CA HIS A 46 -11.24 -5.01 -10.58
C HIS A 46 -10.60 -5.83 -11.72
N ALA A 47 -10.21 -5.19 -12.80
CA ALA A 47 -9.63 -5.82 -13.97
C ALA A 47 -8.12 -6.09 -13.76
N CYS A 48 -7.79 -7.06 -12.93
CA CYS A 48 -6.45 -7.63 -12.96
C CYS A 48 -6.32 -8.53 -14.20
N ARG A 49 -5.37 -8.24 -15.10
CA ARG A 49 -5.15 -9.01 -16.32
C ARG A 49 -4.81 -10.47 -16.04
N PHE A 50 -4.05 -10.75 -15.00
CA PHE A 50 -3.74 -12.13 -14.62
C PHE A 50 -4.99 -12.92 -14.21
N GLY A 51 -5.92 -12.28 -13.49
CA GLY A 51 -7.21 -12.90 -13.19
C GLY A 51 -8.04 -13.17 -14.42
N GLN A 52 -8.06 -12.25 -15.39
CA GLN A 52 -8.83 -12.40 -16.63
C GLN A 52 -8.24 -13.44 -17.59
N SER A 53 -6.92 -13.63 -17.58
CA SER A 53 -6.23 -14.59 -18.45
C SER A 53 -6.11 -16.00 -17.87
N GLY A 54 -6.63 -16.23 -16.65
CA GLY A 54 -6.45 -17.51 -15.94
C GLY A 54 -5.04 -17.72 -15.36
N LEU A 55 -4.23 -16.67 -15.36
CA LEU A 55 -2.85 -16.64 -14.81
C LEU A 55 -2.78 -15.93 -13.46
N SER A 56 -3.80 -16.06 -12.64
CA SER A 56 -3.89 -15.43 -11.33
C SER A 56 -2.66 -15.73 -10.47
N CYS A 57 -2.20 -14.72 -9.76
CA CYS A 57 -1.19 -14.93 -8.72
C CYS A 57 -1.76 -15.87 -7.65
N ARG A 58 -1.08 -16.97 -7.35
CA ARG A 58 -1.58 -18.02 -6.46
C ARG A 58 -1.78 -17.56 -5.02
N TYR A 59 -1.14 -16.45 -4.62
CA TYR A 59 -1.29 -15.84 -3.30
C TYR A 59 -2.33 -14.71 -3.26
N CYS A 60 -2.85 -14.28 -4.40
CA CYS A 60 -3.78 -13.15 -4.49
C CYS A 60 -5.22 -13.64 -4.52
N GLY A 61 -5.99 -13.34 -3.47
CA GLY A 61 -7.42 -13.66 -3.40
C GLY A 61 -8.31 -12.78 -4.28
N SER A 62 -7.82 -11.61 -4.74
CA SER A 62 -8.62 -10.63 -5.51
C SER A 62 -8.99 -11.11 -6.92
N SER A 63 -8.36 -12.16 -7.43
CA SER A 63 -8.68 -12.75 -8.74
C SER A 63 -10.04 -13.44 -8.80
N GLN A 64 -10.67 -13.70 -7.66
CA GLN A 64 -11.96 -14.40 -7.58
C GLN A 64 -13.16 -13.46 -7.67
N ASP A 65 -12.98 -12.14 -7.42
CA ASP A 65 -14.08 -11.17 -7.31
C ASP A 65 -14.28 -10.26 -8.54
N ILE A 66 -13.69 -10.56 -9.67
CA ILE A 66 -13.59 -9.67 -10.85
C ILE A 66 -14.96 -9.23 -11.42
N SER A 67 -16.06 -9.89 -11.08
CA SER A 67 -17.32 -9.74 -11.82
C SER A 67 -18.49 -9.13 -11.04
N LEU A 68 -18.36 -8.81 -9.76
CA LEU A 68 -19.53 -8.62 -8.89
C LEU A 68 -19.86 -7.17 -8.50
N HIS A 69 -19.00 -6.20 -8.80
CA HIS A 69 -19.28 -4.83 -8.38
C HIS A 69 -19.87 -3.98 -9.52
N PRO A 70 -20.99 -3.29 -9.29
CA PRO A 70 -21.52 -2.35 -10.24
C PRO A 70 -20.49 -1.23 -10.48
N PRO A 71 -20.36 -0.73 -11.72
CA PRO A 71 -19.47 0.36 -12.01
C PRO A 71 -19.93 1.62 -11.27
N PHE A 72 -19.03 2.23 -10.51
CA PHE A 72 -19.25 3.52 -9.89
C PHE A 72 -18.37 4.60 -10.55
N THR A 73 -18.72 5.84 -10.34
CA THR A 73 -18.04 6.99 -10.96
C THR A 73 -17.07 7.67 -9.98
N PRO A 74 -16.10 8.48 -10.46
CA PRO A 74 -15.28 9.32 -9.57
C PRO A 74 -16.08 10.21 -8.63
N ARG A 75 -17.27 10.67 -9.05
CA ARG A 75 -18.19 11.46 -8.23
C ARG A 75 -18.80 10.62 -7.10
N ASP A 76 -19.19 9.38 -7.40
CA ASP A 76 -19.69 8.45 -6.37
C ASP A 76 -18.61 8.19 -5.31
N LEU A 77 -17.35 8.06 -5.73
CA LEU A 77 -16.23 7.89 -4.79
C LEU A 77 -16.09 9.10 -3.86
N VAL A 78 -16.14 10.32 -4.40
CA VAL A 78 -16.06 11.54 -3.58
C VAL A 78 -17.22 11.59 -2.58
N GLU A 79 -18.44 11.29 -3.03
CA GLU A 79 -19.62 11.26 -2.16
C GLU A 79 -19.50 10.17 -1.09
N ALA A 80 -19.05 8.97 -1.45
CA ALA A 80 -18.84 7.89 -0.50
C ALA A 80 -17.78 8.24 0.57
N ILE A 81 -16.67 8.90 0.19
CA ILE A 81 -15.68 9.39 1.15
C ILE A 81 -16.31 10.43 2.09
N GLN A 82 -17.08 11.37 1.58
CA GLN A 82 -17.76 12.39 2.40
C GLN A 82 -18.76 11.77 3.38
N ILE A 83 -19.46 10.72 2.97
CA ILE A 83 -20.37 9.96 3.84
C ILE A 83 -19.58 9.29 4.97
N VAL A 84 -18.47 8.62 4.65
CA VAL A 84 -17.61 7.97 5.65
C VAL A 84 -17.00 8.99 6.61
N GLU A 85 -16.56 10.15 6.13
CA GLU A 85 -15.95 11.19 6.96
C GLU A 85 -16.89 11.77 8.03
N GLN A 86 -18.20 11.62 7.89
CA GLN A 86 -19.17 12.01 8.91
C GLN A 86 -19.13 11.07 10.14
N GLU A 87 -18.77 9.80 9.93
CA GLU A 87 -18.70 8.79 10.98
C GLU A 87 -17.27 8.57 11.46
N LYS A 88 -16.35 8.46 10.51
CA LYS A 88 -14.94 8.18 10.77
C LYS A 88 -14.04 9.00 9.86
N ARG A 89 -13.14 9.73 10.46
CA ARG A 89 -12.13 10.46 9.71
C ARG A 89 -11.10 9.52 9.10
N CYS A 90 -10.86 9.70 7.81
CA CYS A 90 -9.83 9.02 7.06
C CYS A 90 -8.86 10.05 6.46
N ASP A 91 -7.56 9.82 6.65
CA ASP A 91 -6.53 10.77 6.23
C ASP A 91 -5.98 10.46 4.83
N VAL A 92 -6.12 9.22 4.36
CA VAL A 92 -5.52 8.72 3.12
C VAL A 92 -6.55 7.95 2.29
N VAL A 93 -6.50 8.16 0.99
CA VAL A 93 -7.21 7.35 -0.02
C VAL A 93 -6.18 6.63 -0.86
N CYS A 94 -6.21 5.31 -0.87
CA CYS A 94 -5.38 4.46 -1.71
C CYS A 94 -6.20 3.93 -2.88
N LEU A 95 -5.77 4.22 -4.10
CA LEU A 95 -6.39 3.73 -5.32
C LEU A 95 -5.50 2.64 -5.93
N SER A 96 -6.05 1.46 -6.14
CA SER A 96 -5.36 0.35 -6.81
C SER A 96 -5.96 0.07 -8.18
N SER A 97 -5.10 -0.09 -9.20
CA SER A 97 -5.55 -0.42 -10.56
C SER A 97 -5.61 -1.92 -10.85
N GLY A 98 -5.08 -2.75 -9.93
CA GLY A 98 -4.74 -4.11 -10.27
C GLY A 98 -3.57 -4.17 -11.27
N HIS A 99 -3.22 -5.37 -11.73
CA HIS A 99 -2.16 -5.53 -12.72
C HIS A 99 -2.68 -5.26 -14.14
N VAL A 100 -2.04 -4.30 -14.82
CA VAL A 100 -2.33 -3.92 -16.20
C VAL A 100 -1.05 -4.00 -17.05
N GLU A 101 -1.18 -4.39 -18.32
CA GLU A 101 -0.07 -4.40 -19.27
C GLU A 101 -0.18 -3.22 -20.24
N THR A 102 -0.06 -2.01 -19.70
CA THR A 102 -0.02 -0.76 -20.46
C THR A 102 1.28 -0.04 -20.17
N ALA A 103 1.81 0.71 -21.14
CA ALA A 103 3.08 1.42 -21.01
C ALA A 103 3.12 2.40 -19.83
N ASP A 104 1.95 2.91 -19.44
CA ASP A 104 1.73 3.83 -18.34
C ASP A 104 1.57 3.14 -16.96
N GLY A 105 1.54 1.79 -16.91
CA GLY A 105 1.30 1.03 -15.68
C GLY A 105 -0.09 1.25 -15.05
N GLY A 106 -1.07 1.76 -15.80
CA GLY A 106 -2.43 2.04 -15.33
C GLY A 106 -2.67 3.45 -14.80
N ILE A 107 -1.71 4.35 -14.94
CA ILE A 107 -1.78 5.73 -14.44
C ILE A 107 -2.94 6.50 -15.09
N GLU A 108 -3.12 6.41 -16.41
CA GLU A 108 -4.21 7.10 -17.12
C GLU A 108 -5.60 6.69 -16.63
N ARG A 109 -5.76 5.44 -16.25
CA ARG A 109 -7.03 4.95 -15.67
C ARG A 109 -7.39 5.64 -14.37
N LEU A 110 -6.37 5.95 -13.55
CA LEU A 110 -6.56 6.54 -12.23
C LEU A 110 -6.56 8.06 -12.23
N GLU A 111 -6.06 8.71 -13.27
CA GLU A 111 -5.95 10.17 -13.36
C GLU A 111 -7.29 10.88 -13.11
N LYS A 112 -8.38 10.40 -13.72
CA LYS A 112 -9.72 10.98 -13.50
C LYS A 112 -10.20 10.87 -12.05
N TRP A 113 -9.84 9.79 -11.35
CA TRP A 113 -10.17 9.56 -9.95
C TRP A 113 -9.38 10.50 -9.04
N VAL A 114 -8.06 10.59 -9.25
CA VAL A 114 -7.19 11.52 -8.53
C VAL A 114 -7.65 12.96 -8.73
N SER A 115 -7.94 13.34 -9.98
CA SER A 115 -8.43 14.69 -10.32
C SER A 115 -9.73 15.03 -9.58
N GLU A 116 -10.70 14.12 -9.57
CA GLU A 116 -11.98 14.36 -8.91
C GLU A 116 -11.85 14.47 -7.40
N ILE A 117 -11.04 13.57 -6.77
CA ILE A 117 -10.73 13.68 -5.34
C ILE A 117 -10.08 15.03 -5.03
N ARG A 118 -9.09 15.46 -5.83
CA ARG A 118 -8.36 16.72 -5.59
C ARG A 118 -9.21 17.96 -5.70
N LYS A 119 -10.26 17.94 -6.53
CA LYS A 119 -11.22 19.06 -6.66
C LYS A 119 -12.05 19.26 -5.39
N HIS A 120 -12.40 18.19 -4.71
CA HIS A 120 -13.41 18.22 -3.66
C HIS A 120 -12.86 17.95 -2.25
N LEU A 121 -11.73 17.22 -2.13
CA LEU A 121 -11.23 16.73 -0.86
C LEU A 121 -9.75 17.11 -0.64
N ASN A 122 -9.41 17.40 0.61
CA ASN A 122 -8.01 17.62 1.01
C ASN A 122 -7.47 16.41 1.80
N VAL A 123 -7.51 15.25 1.17
CA VAL A 123 -6.94 14.01 1.70
C VAL A 123 -5.57 13.74 1.08
N LEU A 124 -4.80 12.82 1.66
CA LEU A 124 -3.61 12.28 1.01
C LEU A 124 -4.05 11.20 0.02
N ILE A 125 -3.38 11.12 -1.14
CA ILE A 125 -3.66 10.10 -2.14
C ILE A 125 -2.41 9.22 -2.32
N ALA A 126 -2.62 7.92 -2.24
CA ALA A 126 -1.67 6.91 -2.65
C ALA A 126 -2.17 6.17 -3.88
N LEU A 127 -1.25 5.76 -4.73
CA LEU A 127 -1.56 4.86 -5.83
C LEU A 127 -0.79 3.55 -5.65
N ASP A 128 -1.51 2.46 -5.87
CA ASP A 128 -0.97 1.11 -5.97
C ASP A 128 -1.08 0.66 -7.44
N LEU A 129 0.07 0.53 -8.09
CA LEU A 129 0.21 0.41 -9.53
C LEU A 129 1.29 -0.58 -9.93
N VAL A 130 1.26 -0.97 -11.19
CA VAL A 130 2.40 -1.61 -11.85
C VAL A 130 3.40 -0.52 -12.27
N PRO A 131 4.73 -0.75 -12.15
CA PRO A 131 5.72 0.19 -12.67
C PRO A 131 5.52 0.48 -14.15
N PRO A 132 5.47 1.76 -14.56
CA PRO A 132 5.35 2.12 -15.97
C PRO A 132 6.64 1.83 -16.74
N GLU A 133 6.57 1.80 -18.07
CA GLU A 133 7.74 1.53 -18.92
C GLU A 133 8.79 2.66 -18.87
N THR A 134 8.37 3.90 -18.65
CA THR A 134 9.25 5.07 -18.57
C THR A 134 9.04 5.90 -17.30
N ASN A 135 10.05 6.67 -16.91
CA ASN A 135 10.00 7.50 -15.71
C ASN A 135 9.10 8.75 -15.89
N ASP A 136 8.82 9.18 -17.12
CA ASP A 136 7.93 10.32 -17.39
C ASP A 136 6.53 10.10 -16.79
N TRP A 137 6.07 8.87 -16.76
CA TRP A 137 4.81 8.50 -16.11
C TRP A 137 4.86 8.64 -14.58
N ILE A 138 6.03 8.42 -13.98
CA ILE A 138 6.24 8.65 -12.55
C ILE A 138 6.19 10.15 -12.25
N ASP A 139 6.82 10.97 -13.09
CA ASP A 139 6.76 12.43 -12.99
C ASP A 139 5.33 12.94 -13.15
N ARG A 140 4.59 12.42 -14.13
CA ARG A 140 3.16 12.73 -14.32
C ARG A 140 2.33 12.33 -13.10
N THR A 141 2.58 11.15 -12.51
CA THR A 141 1.92 10.71 -11.29
C THR A 141 2.15 11.68 -10.13
N TYR A 142 3.39 12.12 -9.98
CA TYR A 142 3.72 13.13 -8.98
C TYR A 142 3.06 14.48 -9.27
N ALA A 143 3.07 14.94 -10.54
CA ALA A 143 2.51 16.22 -10.97
C ALA A 143 0.99 16.29 -10.78
N MET A 144 0.25 15.22 -11.00
CA MET A 144 -1.21 15.20 -10.77
C MET A 144 -1.61 15.21 -9.28
N GLY A 145 -0.62 15.23 -8.37
CA GLY A 145 -0.87 15.47 -6.95
C GLY A 145 -0.97 14.21 -6.10
N VAL A 146 -0.44 13.09 -6.55
CA VAL A 146 -0.29 11.87 -5.75
C VAL A 146 0.76 12.10 -4.66
N ASP A 147 0.50 11.66 -3.45
CA ASP A 147 1.37 11.90 -2.28
C ASP A 147 2.26 10.70 -1.94
N ALA A 148 1.83 9.49 -2.27
CA ALA A 148 2.59 8.26 -2.04
C ALA A 148 2.35 7.24 -3.17
N LEU A 149 3.29 6.32 -3.33
CA LEU A 149 3.29 5.37 -4.43
C LEU A 149 3.67 3.98 -3.95
N TYR A 150 2.92 2.99 -4.41
CA TYR A 150 3.21 1.58 -4.26
C TYR A 150 3.56 0.96 -5.61
N TYR A 151 4.70 0.28 -5.66
CA TYR A 151 5.07 -0.66 -6.72
C TYR A 151 5.47 -1.97 -6.06
N ASP A 152 4.57 -2.93 -6.06
CA ASP A 152 4.74 -4.15 -5.29
C ASP A 152 5.75 -5.10 -5.91
N SER A 153 6.74 -5.45 -5.11
CA SER A 153 7.79 -6.40 -5.50
C SER A 153 7.43 -7.84 -5.17
N ASP A 154 6.58 -8.05 -4.19
CA ASP A 154 6.10 -9.31 -3.63
C ASP A 154 7.22 -10.29 -3.24
N PHE A 155 8.08 -10.67 -4.20
CA PHE A 155 9.21 -11.60 -4.02
C PHE A 155 10.46 -11.08 -4.71
N PHE A 156 11.62 -11.33 -4.16
CA PHE A 156 12.89 -10.82 -4.69
C PHE A 156 13.86 -11.86 -5.20
N ASN A 157 13.72 -13.13 -4.79
CA ASN A 157 14.66 -14.15 -5.20
C ASN A 157 14.51 -14.46 -6.71
N PRO A 158 15.50 -14.09 -7.55
CA PRO A 158 15.46 -14.38 -8.97
C PRO A 158 15.67 -15.88 -9.29
N ASN A 159 16.19 -16.64 -8.32
CA ASN A 159 16.57 -18.03 -8.47
C ASN A 159 15.53 -18.97 -7.83
N ASP A 160 14.53 -18.46 -7.17
CA ASP A 160 13.47 -19.28 -6.61
C ASP A 160 12.42 -19.57 -7.70
N GLU A 161 12.46 -20.81 -8.19
CA GLU A 161 11.44 -21.33 -9.12
C GLU A 161 10.03 -21.22 -8.54
N SER A 162 9.88 -21.18 -7.21
CA SER A 162 8.60 -21.00 -6.53
C SER A 162 8.05 -19.57 -6.68
N GLY A 163 8.89 -18.55 -6.73
CA GLY A 163 8.48 -17.17 -7.01
C GLY A 163 7.96 -17.00 -8.45
N GLY A 164 8.59 -17.67 -9.41
CA GLY A 164 8.14 -17.70 -10.81
C GLY A 164 6.82 -18.43 -11.00
N GLU A 165 6.55 -19.48 -10.21
CA GLU A 165 5.27 -20.16 -10.19
C GLU A 165 4.16 -19.36 -9.50
N LEU A 166 4.52 -18.54 -8.51
CA LEU A 166 3.57 -17.75 -7.74
C LEU A 166 3.08 -16.52 -8.48
N ARG A 167 3.94 -15.93 -9.32
CA ARG A 167 3.67 -14.74 -10.11
C ARG A 167 4.15 -14.92 -11.55
N SER A 168 3.26 -15.02 -12.47
CA SER A 168 3.52 -15.47 -13.85
C SER A 168 4.43 -14.60 -14.72
N ASN A 169 4.81 -13.38 -14.29
CA ASN A 169 5.64 -12.46 -15.09
C ASN A 169 6.71 -11.69 -14.31
N PHE A 170 6.99 -12.10 -13.09
CA PHE A 170 7.85 -11.37 -12.18
C PHE A 170 9.28 -11.13 -12.69
N GLN A 171 9.89 -12.15 -13.30
CA GLN A 171 11.29 -12.05 -13.70
C GLN A 171 11.55 -11.10 -14.89
N LYS A 172 10.60 -10.95 -15.80
CA LYS A 172 10.77 -10.12 -17.00
C LYS A 172 10.87 -8.62 -16.68
N HIS A 173 10.32 -8.17 -15.56
CA HIS A 173 10.19 -6.75 -15.23
C HIS A 173 10.98 -6.32 -14.00
N LYS A 174 11.71 -7.22 -13.34
CA LYS A 174 12.41 -6.93 -12.07
C LYS A 174 13.38 -5.74 -12.16
N ALA A 175 14.18 -5.69 -13.21
CA ALA A 175 15.13 -4.58 -13.40
C ALA A 175 14.41 -3.24 -13.53
N ARG A 176 13.33 -3.18 -14.34
CA ARG A 176 12.50 -1.99 -14.49
C ARG A 176 11.80 -1.61 -13.20
N GLN A 177 11.32 -2.59 -12.44
CA GLN A 177 10.66 -2.36 -11.16
C GLN A 177 11.59 -1.70 -10.14
N LEU A 178 12.81 -2.21 -10.00
CA LEU A 178 13.81 -1.63 -9.10
C LEU A 178 14.22 -0.23 -9.54
N GLU A 179 14.39 0.00 -10.84
CA GLU A 179 14.67 1.31 -11.41
C GLU A 179 13.54 2.30 -11.14
N ALA A 180 12.27 1.88 -11.34
CA ALA A 180 11.10 2.71 -11.10
C ALA A 180 10.95 3.08 -9.62
N LEU A 181 11.15 2.11 -8.71
CA LEU A 181 11.14 2.34 -7.28
C LEU A 181 12.22 3.33 -6.85
N GLU A 182 13.46 3.15 -7.32
CA GLU A 182 14.56 4.05 -7.02
C GLU A 182 14.33 5.45 -7.60
N TYR A 183 13.82 5.56 -8.81
CA TYR A 183 13.46 6.84 -9.42
C TYR A 183 12.35 7.53 -8.62
N ALA A 184 11.26 6.81 -8.32
CA ALA A 184 10.17 7.35 -7.53
C ALA A 184 10.63 7.83 -6.14
N ALA A 185 11.54 7.11 -5.48
CA ALA A 185 12.08 7.50 -4.17
C ALA A 185 12.88 8.81 -4.21
N ARG A 186 13.39 9.22 -5.39
CA ARG A 186 14.03 10.53 -5.58
C ARG A 186 13.02 11.67 -5.82
N ILE A 187 11.87 11.36 -6.40
CA ILE A 187 10.83 12.34 -6.75
C ILE A 187 9.84 12.55 -5.61
N PHE A 188 9.38 11.47 -5.00
CA PHE A 188 8.41 11.53 -3.90
C PHE A 188 9.07 11.88 -2.56
N PRO A 189 8.29 12.37 -1.57
CA PRO A 189 8.84 12.61 -0.23
C PRO A 189 9.45 11.35 0.37
N THR A 190 10.50 11.52 1.17
CA THR A 190 11.17 10.41 1.87
C THR A 190 10.17 9.55 2.63
N GLY A 191 10.18 8.25 2.37
CA GLY A 191 9.28 7.27 2.96
C GLY A 191 7.90 7.17 2.32
N ALA A 192 7.62 7.93 1.24
CA ALA A 192 6.35 7.90 0.52
C ALA A 192 6.32 6.92 -0.67
N VAL A 193 7.41 6.22 -0.92
CA VAL A 193 7.48 5.13 -1.89
C VAL A 193 7.60 3.81 -1.14
N LEU A 194 6.67 2.91 -1.41
CA LEU A 194 6.49 1.68 -0.67
C LEU A 194 6.46 0.48 -1.63
N SER A 195 6.81 -0.68 -1.10
CA SER A 195 6.73 -1.94 -1.86
C SER A 195 6.37 -3.08 -0.92
N HIS A 196 5.32 -3.83 -1.23
CA HIS A 196 4.98 -5.02 -0.47
C HIS A 196 5.97 -6.15 -0.73
N LEU A 197 6.32 -6.85 0.34
CA LEU A 197 7.05 -8.10 0.33
C LEU A 197 6.19 -9.16 1.01
N VAL A 198 5.86 -10.21 0.29
CA VAL A 198 5.11 -11.34 0.85
C VAL A 198 6.09 -12.25 1.59
N ILE A 199 5.95 -12.32 2.91
CA ILE A 199 6.85 -13.09 3.76
C ILE A 199 6.33 -14.51 4.01
N GLY A 200 7.25 -15.45 4.16
CA GLY A 200 6.96 -16.86 4.51
C GLY A 200 7.06 -17.85 3.35
N PHE A 201 7.35 -17.38 2.14
CA PHE A 201 7.62 -18.25 0.98
C PHE A 201 9.10 -18.31 0.62
N GLU A 202 9.84 -17.24 0.86
CA GLU A 202 11.28 -17.18 0.65
C GLU A 202 12.04 -17.51 1.94
N PRO A 203 13.27 -18.04 1.84
CA PRO A 203 14.15 -18.18 2.99
C PRO A 203 14.35 -16.86 3.73
N LEU A 204 14.50 -16.91 5.05
CA LEU A 204 14.67 -15.71 5.89
C LEU A 204 15.82 -14.80 5.42
N ALA A 205 16.94 -15.39 5.00
CA ALA A 205 18.07 -14.63 4.49
C ALA A 205 17.75 -13.85 3.21
N GLU A 206 16.95 -14.40 2.32
CA GLU A 206 16.48 -13.76 1.08
C GLU A 206 15.54 -12.60 1.38
N THR A 207 14.58 -12.82 2.28
CA THR A 207 13.67 -11.76 2.74
C THR A 207 14.45 -10.58 3.35
N ARG A 208 15.47 -10.84 4.16
CA ARG A 208 16.34 -9.80 4.74
C ARG A 208 17.11 -9.05 3.65
N ALA A 209 17.70 -9.77 2.70
CA ALA A 209 18.40 -9.16 1.57
C ALA A 209 17.46 -8.27 0.73
N SER A 210 16.21 -8.67 0.55
CA SER A 210 15.17 -7.91 -0.13
C SER A 210 14.81 -6.62 0.61
N ILE A 211 14.67 -6.70 1.92
CA ILE A 211 14.47 -5.53 2.80
C ILE A 211 15.64 -4.54 2.64
N ASP A 212 16.87 -5.03 2.72
CA ASP A 212 18.07 -4.21 2.60
C ASP A 212 18.14 -3.53 1.22
N LEU A 213 17.86 -4.28 0.16
CA LEU A 213 17.85 -3.79 -1.20
C LEU A 213 16.87 -2.64 -1.44
N LEU A 214 15.66 -2.74 -0.88
CA LEU A 214 14.64 -1.69 -0.98
C LEU A 214 15.03 -0.45 -0.17
N ILE A 215 15.45 -0.65 1.08
CA ILE A 215 15.82 0.45 1.97
C ILE A 215 17.01 1.23 1.42
N ASP A 216 18.02 0.56 0.86
CA ASP A 216 19.18 1.21 0.25
C ASP A 216 18.81 2.08 -0.95
N ARG A 217 17.64 1.84 -1.56
CA ARG A 217 17.05 2.67 -2.63
C ARG A 217 16.06 3.73 -2.14
N GLY A 218 15.90 3.89 -0.83
CA GLY A 218 14.96 4.86 -0.26
C GLY A 218 13.50 4.42 -0.25
N VAL A 219 13.24 3.15 -0.54
CA VAL A 219 11.90 2.55 -0.57
C VAL A 219 11.59 1.91 0.79
N VAL A 220 10.37 2.04 1.26
CA VAL A 220 9.92 1.41 2.51
C VAL A 220 9.29 0.06 2.22
N PRO A 221 9.88 -1.05 2.69
CA PRO A 221 9.23 -2.34 2.59
C PRO A 221 8.00 -2.42 3.49
N VAL A 222 6.91 -2.95 2.96
CA VAL A 222 5.69 -3.29 3.69
C VAL A 222 5.58 -4.80 3.70
N LEU A 223 5.69 -5.39 4.89
CA LEU A 223 5.68 -6.85 5.02
C LEU A 223 4.23 -7.35 5.04
N ALA A 224 3.87 -8.17 4.08
CA ALA A 224 2.57 -8.78 3.97
C ALA A 224 2.63 -10.26 4.36
N TYR A 225 1.81 -10.64 5.33
CA TYR A 225 1.58 -12.06 5.61
C TYR A 225 0.59 -12.60 4.60
N PHE A 226 0.93 -13.72 3.99
CA PHE A 226 -0.03 -14.47 3.21
C PHE A 226 -1.04 -15.15 4.16
N PRO A 227 -2.31 -14.73 4.21
CA PRO A 227 -3.33 -15.49 4.92
C PRO A 227 -3.74 -16.66 4.01
N PRO A 228 -3.42 -17.91 4.36
CA PRO A 228 -3.88 -19.04 3.56
C PRO A 228 -5.40 -19.10 3.60
N TYR A 229 -6.04 -18.78 2.48
CA TYR A 229 -7.49 -18.89 2.33
C TYR A 229 -7.90 -20.34 2.02
N ASP A 230 -9.15 -20.67 2.26
CA ASP A 230 -9.68 -22.01 2.00
C ASP A 230 -9.59 -22.33 0.50
N GLY A 231 -8.97 -23.47 0.18
CA GLY A 231 -8.70 -23.88 -1.21
C GLY A 231 -7.34 -23.43 -1.76
N SER A 232 -6.55 -22.65 -1.01
CA SER A 232 -5.19 -22.32 -1.42
C SER A 232 -4.26 -23.54 -1.29
N ASP A 233 -3.61 -23.93 -2.38
CA ASP A 233 -2.58 -24.98 -2.44
C ASP A 233 -1.25 -24.51 -1.81
N LEU A 234 -1.09 -23.22 -1.54
CA LEU A 234 0.07 -22.64 -0.90
C LEU A 234 0.09 -22.83 0.63
N ARG A 235 -1.00 -23.31 1.22
CA ARG A 235 -1.10 -23.51 2.66
C ARG A 235 0.01 -24.41 3.22
N SER A 236 0.39 -25.43 2.49
CA SER A 236 1.47 -26.36 2.87
C SER A 236 2.88 -25.82 2.65
N ARG A 237 3.02 -24.74 1.90
CA ARG A 237 4.31 -24.08 1.59
C ARG A 237 4.66 -22.93 2.53
N TRP A 238 3.74 -22.56 3.45
CA TRP A 238 3.96 -21.51 4.42
C TRP A 238 5.02 -21.89 5.43
N THR A 239 6.10 -21.12 5.49
CA THR A 239 7.26 -21.39 6.35
C THR A 239 7.53 -20.29 7.39
N ALA A 240 6.76 -19.20 7.40
CA ALA A 240 6.94 -18.13 8.38
C ALA A 240 6.47 -18.59 9.76
N THR A 241 7.42 -18.95 10.62
CA THR A 241 7.15 -19.13 12.04
C THR A 241 7.03 -17.77 12.74
N PRO A 242 6.39 -17.69 13.91
CA PRO A 242 6.36 -16.47 14.71
C PRO A 242 7.77 -15.90 15.00
N GLU A 243 8.75 -16.77 15.24
CA GLU A 243 10.12 -16.38 15.51
C GLU A 243 10.79 -15.76 14.27
N ALA A 244 10.62 -16.39 13.10
CA ALA A 244 11.11 -15.85 11.83
C ALA A 244 10.48 -14.49 11.53
N ALA A 245 9.18 -14.34 11.79
CA ALA A 245 8.49 -13.06 11.64
C ALA A 245 9.06 -11.98 12.57
N GLN A 246 9.28 -12.32 13.85
CA GLN A 246 9.88 -11.39 14.81
C GLN A 246 11.27 -10.94 14.35
N GLU A 247 12.11 -11.86 13.87
CA GLU A 247 13.44 -11.54 13.36
C GLU A 247 13.38 -10.61 12.14
N ILE A 248 12.47 -10.85 11.19
CA ILE A 248 12.28 -10.01 10.01
C ILE A 248 11.84 -8.59 10.40
N TYR A 249 10.84 -8.45 11.30
CA TYR A 249 10.37 -7.14 11.76
C TYR A 249 11.43 -6.38 12.56
N ALA A 250 12.21 -7.07 13.40
CA ALA A 250 13.33 -6.46 14.10
C ALA A 250 14.36 -5.90 13.10
N HIS A 251 14.76 -6.71 12.10
CA HIS A 251 15.68 -6.30 11.06
C HIS A 251 15.18 -5.10 10.26
N LEU A 252 13.91 -5.15 9.80
CA LEU A 252 13.30 -4.04 9.07
C LEU A 252 13.35 -2.74 9.88
N TYR A 253 12.97 -2.80 11.16
CA TYR A 253 12.98 -1.62 12.02
C TYR A 253 14.39 -1.05 12.21
N GLU A 254 15.38 -1.89 12.49
CA GLU A 254 16.77 -1.49 12.65
C GLU A 254 17.32 -0.80 11.40
N ARG A 255 17.03 -1.35 10.23
CA ARG A 255 17.43 -0.75 8.94
C ARG A 255 16.80 0.61 8.72
N LEU A 256 15.50 0.75 8.96
CA LEU A 256 14.80 2.04 8.83
C LEU A 256 15.34 3.12 9.79
N VAL A 257 15.64 2.74 11.03
CA VAL A 257 16.21 3.66 12.02
C VAL A 257 17.60 4.15 11.57
N ARG A 258 18.45 3.25 11.09
CA ARG A 258 19.82 3.57 10.65
C ARG A 258 19.84 4.44 9.40
N THR A 259 18.94 4.23 8.46
CA THR A 259 18.87 4.99 7.21
C THR A 259 18.08 6.30 7.33
N ARG A 260 17.43 6.54 8.46
CA ARG A 260 16.61 7.72 8.73
C ARG A 260 15.44 7.90 7.73
N ILE A 261 15.02 6.84 7.09
CA ILE A 261 13.81 6.86 6.27
C ILE A 261 12.59 7.05 7.19
N ASN A 262 11.71 7.95 6.81
CA ASN A 262 10.51 8.20 7.60
C ASN A 262 9.42 7.16 7.28
N PRO A 263 9.12 6.20 8.17
CA PRO A 263 8.13 5.16 7.94
C PRO A 263 6.70 5.63 8.24
N HIS A 264 6.48 6.92 8.43
CA HIS A 264 5.19 7.47 8.86
C HIS A 264 4.06 7.16 7.88
N TRP A 265 4.37 7.07 6.60
CA TRP A 265 3.37 6.71 5.60
C TRP A 265 2.82 5.29 5.78
N VAL A 266 3.67 4.33 6.12
CA VAL A 266 3.27 2.92 6.31
C VAL A 266 2.18 2.76 7.35
N GLN A 267 2.25 3.52 8.43
CA GLN A 267 1.24 3.47 9.50
C GLN A 267 -0.17 3.81 9.06
N GLN A 268 -0.30 4.47 7.93
CA GLN A 268 -1.58 4.90 7.39
C GLN A 268 -2.15 3.89 6.40
N TYR A 269 -1.34 2.93 5.95
CA TYR A 269 -1.69 1.95 4.92
C TYR A 269 -1.76 0.53 5.43
N ASP A 270 -1.13 0.23 6.57
CA ASP A 270 -1.12 -1.11 7.11
C ASP A 270 -1.86 -1.16 8.45
N VAL A 271 -2.79 -2.09 8.55
CA VAL A 271 -3.67 -2.25 9.72
C VAL A 271 -3.26 -3.40 10.63
N VAL A 272 -2.33 -4.25 10.21
CA VAL A 272 -1.97 -5.46 10.97
C VAL A 272 -0.70 -5.22 11.79
N LEU A 273 0.45 -5.30 11.13
CA LEU A 273 1.76 -5.04 11.75
C LEU A 273 2.52 -4.13 10.81
N THR A 274 2.93 -2.98 11.29
CA THR A 274 3.76 -2.07 10.54
C THR A 274 5.23 -2.27 10.88
N CYS A 275 6.11 -1.70 10.09
CA CYS A 275 7.54 -1.69 10.41
C CYS A 275 7.86 -1.11 11.79
N LEU A 276 6.94 -0.34 12.40
CA LEU A 276 7.15 0.30 13.70
C LEU A 276 6.98 -0.66 14.88
N GLU A 277 6.24 -1.73 14.72
CA GLU A 277 6.10 -2.77 15.74
C GLU A 277 7.41 -3.51 15.97
N GLY A 278 8.31 -3.52 14.99
CA GLY A 278 9.69 -4.00 15.14
C GLY A 278 10.48 -3.34 16.27
N ARG A 279 10.07 -2.13 16.72
CA ARG A 279 10.67 -1.47 17.89
C ARG A 279 10.62 -2.28 19.19
N PHE A 280 9.63 -3.15 19.31
CA PHE A 280 9.50 -4.04 20.49
C PHE A 280 10.37 -5.28 20.39
N LEU A 281 10.93 -5.54 19.21
CA LEU A 281 11.67 -6.74 18.86
C LEU A 281 13.16 -6.43 18.62
N SER A 282 13.51 -5.17 18.44
CA SER A 282 14.89 -4.73 18.16
C SER A 282 15.52 -4.10 19.41
N ASN A 283 16.85 -4.04 19.41
CA ASN A 283 17.64 -3.37 20.45
C ASN A 283 17.83 -1.87 20.18
N GLU A 284 17.32 -1.36 19.07
CA GLU A 284 17.46 0.06 18.69
C GLU A 284 16.48 0.96 19.43
N SER A 285 16.96 2.12 19.85
CA SER A 285 16.17 3.07 20.63
C SER A 285 15.23 3.90 19.73
N PRO A 286 13.92 3.88 19.94
CA PRO A 286 12.91 4.44 19.01
C PRO A 286 12.75 5.95 19.04
N ARG A 287 13.75 6.74 19.42
CA ARG A 287 13.61 8.13 19.89
C ARG A 287 12.98 9.11 18.88
N TYR A 288 13.26 8.97 17.59
CA TYR A 288 12.84 9.97 16.60
C TYR A 288 11.48 9.67 15.99
N HIS A 289 11.28 8.45 15.50
CA HIS A 289 10.07 8.08 14.78
C HIS A 289 8.82 8.09 15.64
N LEU A 290 8.91 7.69 16.92
CA LEU A 290 7.79 7.76 17.85
C LEU A 290 7.40 9.19 18.21
N LYS A 291 8.37 10.10 18.34
CA LYS A 291 8.07 11.51 18.60
C LYS A 291 7.33 12.14 17.42
N LEU A 292 7.77 11.85 16.20
CA LEU A 292 7.08 12.29 14.99
C LEU A 292 5.68 11.68 14.86
N LYS A 293 5.53 10.38 15.12
CA LYS A 293 4.24 9.73 15.14
C LYS A 293 3.28 10.43 16.09
N ASN A 294 3.66 10.50 17.35
CA ASN A 294 2.84 11.13 18.38
C ASN A 294 2.50 12.59 18.06
N PHE A 295 3.44 13.32 17.46
CA PHE A 295 3.19 14.68 17.00
C PHE A 295 2.15 14.73 15.89
N TYR A 296 2.28 13.88 14.85
CA TYR A 296 1.33 13.85 13.73
C TYR A 296 -0.06 13.31 14.09
N GLU A 297 -0.21 12.59 15.19
CA GLU A 297 -1.49 12.20 15.75
C GLU A 297 -2.22 13.34 16.45
N THR A 298 -1.52 14.40 16.84
CA THR A 298 -2.15 15.61 17.38
C THR A 298 -2.93 16.37 16.31
N ARG A 299 -3.96 17.14 16.71
CA ARG A 299 -4.72 18.01 15.80
C ARG A 299 -3.81 19.00 15.04
N PHE A 300 -2.82 19.57 15.74
CA PHE A 300 -1.87 20.50 15.14
C PHE A 300 -0.91 19.82 14.17
N GLY A 301 -0.34 18.67 14.55
CA GLY A 301 0.56 17.90 13.69
C GLY A 301 -0.14 17.42 12.42
N ARG A 302 -1.39 16.97 12.51
CA ARG A 302 -2.22 16.62 11.34
C ARG A 302 -2.44 17.83 10.44
N ALA A 303 -2.86 18.96 10.98
CA ALA A 303 -3.07 20.20 10.21
C ALA A 303 -1.79 20.63 9.49
N LEU A 304 -0.65 20.55 10.17
CA LEU A 304 0.66 20.84 9.58
C LEU A 304 0.99 19.88 8.43
N ARG A 305 0.78 18.59 8.61
CA ARG A 305 1.01 17.56 7.57
C ARG A 305 0.20 17.84 6.32
N PHE A 306 -1.10 18.10 6.47
CA PHE A 306 -1.98 18.42 5.33
C PHE A 306 -1.60 19.77 4.69
N GLY A 307 -1.25 20.75 5.48
CA GLY A 307 -0.76 22.05 5.00
C GLY A 307 0.52 21.91 4.18
N MET A 308 1.49 21.13 4.66
CA MET A 308 2.72 20.86 3.94
C MET A 308 2.50 20.05 2.66
N ALA A 309 1.62 19.04 2.69
CA ALA A 309 1.25 18.28 1.50
C ALA A 309 0.60 19.19 0.46
N ARG A 310 -0.32 20.08 0.86
CA ARG A 310 -0.93 21.06 -0.01
C ARG A 310 0.08 22.03 -0.62
N LEU A 311 1.00 22.55 0.20
CA LEU A 311 2.07 23.45 -0.25
C LEU A 311 2.96 22.75 -1.30
N ARG A 312 3.39 21.52 -1.01
CA ARG A 312 4.17 20.73 -1.98
C ARG A 312 3.43 20.58 -3.31
N ARG A 313 2.15 20.23 -3.28
CA ARG A 313 1.33 20.08 -4.50
C ARG A 313 1.29 21.38 -5.33
N HIS A 314 1.17 22.53 -4.68
CA HIS A 314 1.22 23.82 -5.38
C HIS A 314 2.59 24.14 -6.00
N LEU A 315 3.67 23.72 -5.36
CA LEU A 315 5.03 23.94 -5.89
C LEU A 315 5.30 23.05 -7.11
N ARG A 316 4.82 21.79 -7.08
CA ARG A 316 4.98 20.84 -8.20
C ARG A 316 4.42 21.34 -9.53
N VAL A 317 3.26 21.99 -9.50
CA VAL A 317 2.59 22.50 -10.71
C VAL A 317 3.40 23.62 -11.37
N ARG A 318 4.32 24.28 -10.65
CA ARG A 318 5.16 25.36 -11.19
C ARG A 318 6.46 24.85 -11.82
N GLU A 319 6.85 23.61 -11.55
CA GLU A 319 8.12 23.03 -12.00
C GLU A 319 8.00 22.15 -13.25
N VAL A 320 6.78 21.83 -13.69
CA VAL A 320 6.56 21.07 -14.94
C VAL A 320 6.52 22.06 -16.08
N PRO A 321 7.49 22.06 -17.01
CA PRO A 321 7.41 22.83 -18.25
C PRO A 321 6.22 22.33 -19.08
N ALA A 322 5.49 23.27 -19.67
CA ALA A 322 4.36 22.99 -20.55
C ALA A 322 4.77 22.21 -21.81
#